data_8e1cf25a9a3f0c954424809ac026a89b
#
_entry.id   8e1cf25a9a3f0c954424809ac026a89b
#
_cell.length_a   1.000
_cell.length_b   1.000
_cell.length_c   1.000
_cell.angle_alpha   90.00
_cell.angle_beta   90.00
_cell.angle_gamma   90.00
#
_symmetry.space_group_name_H-M   'P 1'
#
loop_
_entity.id
_entity.type
_entity.pdbx_description
1 polymer ?
#
loop_
_entity_poly.entity_id
_entity_poly.type
_entity_poly.pdbx_seq_one_letter_code
_entity_poly.pdbx_strand_id
1 'polypeptide(L)'
;MLADNAMTTLETMLDFLGITETDDSTKNNIERLINAASSYIETMTNRKFALREYTETHFPTGYQELCLKQYPIREVMSVEDTGYHQKLDPESYSFADTGDIGVLFSDAGWELRGYRSGLANDLTRINRCLKVKYQAGYVLPKDATEEHPADLPYDLQYIVWQMVQQQWNLANNGANGLAAFSISDVSWTFDHALSEQVQAVINQYMRWT
;
A
#
# COMPACT_ATOMS: atom_id res chain seq x y z
N MET A 1 -3.43 16.89 -11.04
CA MET A 1 -4.00 15.56 -11.37
C MET A 1 -3.59 14.56 -10.32
N LEU A 2 -4.55 13.80 -9.78
CA LEU A 2 -4.28 12.77 -8.78
C LEU A 2 -3.45 11.62 -9.37
N ALA A 3 -2.49 11.12 -8.58
CA ALA A 3 -1.68 9.96 -8.94
C ALA A 3 -2.50 8.67 -8.81
N ASP A 4 -2.00 7.59 -9.43
CA ASP A 4 -2.67 6.28 -9.40
C ASP A 4 -2.84 5.70 -7.99
N ASN A 5 -1.98 6.07 -7.06
CA ASN A 5 -2.00 5.63 -5.67
C ASN A 5 -2.66 6.63 -4.72
N ALA A 6 -3.36 7.66 -5.23
CA ALA A 6 -4.03 8.64 -4.40
C ALA A 6 -5.15 7.99 -3.56
N MET A 7 -5.03 8.05 -2.24
CA MET A 7 -5.90 7.38 -1.28
C MET A 7 -7.15 8.18 -0.92
N THR A 8 -7.35 9.35 -1.52
CA THR A 8 -8.54 10.18 -1.37
C THR A 8 -8.80 10.96 -2.65
N THR A 9 -9.99 11.55 -2.77
CA THR A 9 -10.35 12.43 -3.88
C THR A 9 -10.08 13.90 -3.56
N LEU A 10 -9.95 14.71 -4.59
CA LEU A 10 -9.85 16.16 -4.42
C LEU A 10 -11.11 16.74 -3.75
N GLU A 11 -12.29 16.26 -4.15
CA GLU A 11 -13.57 16.71 -3.60
C GLU A 11 -13.66 16.46 -2.11
N THR A 12 -13.40 15.23 -1.67
CA THR A 12 -13.38 14.87 -0.23
C THR A 12 -12.39 15.72 0.54
N MET A 13 -11.23 16.02 -0.05
CA MET A 13 -10.22 16.84 0.62
C MET A 13 -10.61 18.30 0.73
N LEU A 14 -11.25 18.88 -0.29
CA LEU A 14 -11.79 20.23 -0.25
C LEU A 14 -12.85 20.36 0.83
N ASP A 15 -13.78 19.40 0.90
CA ASP A 15 -14.81 19.35 1.95
C ASP A 15 -14.19 19.27 3.35
N PHE A 16 -13.19 18.42 3.53
CA PHE A 16 -12.49 18.26 4.81
C PHE A 16 -11.76 19.55 5.24
N LEU A 17 -11.19 20.29 4.29
CA LEU A 17 -10.55 21.59 4.54
C LEU A 17 -11.54 22.75 4.69
N GLY A 18 -12.83 22.55 4.40
CA GLY A 18 -13.85 23.58 4.43
C GLY A 18 -13.71 24.61 3.31
N ILE A 19 -13.13 24.22 2.17
CA ILE A 19 -12.89 25.09 1.02
C ILE A 19 -14.04 24.94 0.03
N THR A 20 -14.89 25.96 -0.08
CA THR A 20 -16.07 25.96 -0.97
C THR A 20 -15.79 26.59 -2.33
N GLU A 21 -14.90 27.59 -2.36
CA GLU A 21 -14.50 28.26 -3.60
C GLU A 21 -12.99 28.12 -3.77
N THR A 22 -12.55 27.68 -4.95
CA THR A 22 -11.14 27.42 -5.19
C THR A 22 -10.77 27.65 -6.65
N ASP A 23 -9.59 28.21 -6.87
CA ASP A 23 -8.96 28.35 -8.18
C ASP A 23 -8.18 27.07 -8.57
N ASP A 24 -7.77 27.03 -9.84
CA ASP A 24 -7.02 25.87 -10.35
C ASP A 24 -5.63 25.72 -9.70
N SER A 25 -5.03 26.81 -9.23
CA SER A 25 -3.76 26.77 -8.53
C SER A 25 -3.90 26.05 -7.19
N THR A 26 -4.93 26.40 -6.42
CA THR A 26 -5.28 25.78 -5.15
C THR A 26 -5.61 24.30 -5.32
N LYS A 27 -6.42 23.94 -6.32
CA LYS A 27 -6.72 22.53 -6.65
C LYS A 27 -5.45 21.74 -6.93
N ASN A 28 -4.60 22.26 -7.81
CA ASN A 28 -3.34 21.62 -8.17
C ASN A 28 -2.40 21.43 -6.96
N ASN A 29 -2.37 22.39 -6.04
CA ASN A 29 -1.55 22.29 -4.83
C ASN A 29 -2.10 21.21 -3.91
N ILE A 30 -3.42 21.16 -3.68
CA ILE A 30 -4.04 20.11 -2.87
C ILE A 30 -3.82 18.72 -3.48
N GLU A 31 -3.97 18.56 -4.79
CA GLU A 31 -3.68 17.29 -5.48
C GLU A 31 -2.22 16.85 -5.29
N ARG A 32 -1.26 17.79 -5.33
CA ARG A 32 0.14 17.47 -5.05
C ARG A 32 0.35 17.00 -3.61
N LEU A 33 -0.32 17.63 -2.65
CA LEU A 33 -0.26 17.23 -1.24
C LEU A 33 -0.87 15.85 -1.02
N ILE A 34 -2.01 15.56 -1.66
CA ILE A 34 -2.63 14.21 -1.63
C ILE A 34 -1.67 13.17 -2.18
N ASN A 35 -1.08 13.43 -3.35
CA ASN A 35 -0.14 12.51 -3.99
C ASN A 35 1.10 12.27 -3.10
N ALA A 36 1.64 13.33 -2.49
CA ALA A 36 2.78 13.24 -1.59
C ALA A 36 2.46 12.43 -0.33
N ALA A 37 1.31 12.70 0.32
CA ALA A 37 0.88 11.97 1.52
C ALA A 37 0.63 10.49 1.23
N SER A 38 -0.07 10.17 0.13
CA SER A 38 -0.33 8.79 -0.28
C SER A 38 0.97 8.02 -0.57
N SER A 39 1.89 8.65 -1.30
CA SER A 39 3.20 8.05 -1.59
C SER A 39 4.06 7.86 -0.33
N TYR A 40 3.97 8.80 0.62
CA TYR A 40 4.66 8.68 1.90
C TYR A 40 4.18 7.47 2.69
N ILE A 41 2.85 7.28 2.80
CA ILE A 41 2.25 6.14 3.49
C ILE A 41 2.68 4.82 2.85
N GLU A 42 2.63 4.70 1.52
CA GLU A 42 3.12 3.52 0.81
C GLU A 42 4.59 3.21 1.09
N THR A 43 5.42 4.26 1.16
CA THR A 43 6.85 4.12 1.45
C THR A 43 7.08 3.65 2.88
N MET A 44 6.41 4.26 3.85
CA MET A 44 6.57 3.94 5.28
C MET A 44 6.02 2.57 5.62
N THR A 45 4.93 2.15 5.00
CA THR A 45 4.33 0.82 5.21
C THR A 45 5.00 -0.29 4.40
N ASN A 46 5.85 0.06 3.43
CA ASN A 46 6.44 -0.87 2.45
C ASN A 46 5.37 -1.70 1.72
N ARG A 47 4.22 -1.08 1.41
CA ARG A 47 3.06 -1.69 0.75
C ARG A 47 2.54 -0.81 -0.38
N LYS A 48 1.80 -1.45 -1.30
CA LYS A 48 0.95 -0.79 -2.28
C LYS A 48 -0.52 -1.03 -1.92
N PHE A 49 -1.32 0.02 -1.89
CA PHE A 49 -2.71 -0.08 -1.47
C PHE A 49 -3.70 -0.16 -2.63
N ALA A 50 -3.38 0.42 -3.79
CA ALA A 50 -4.24 0.38 -4.96
C ALA A 50 -4.42 -1.05 -5.48
N LEU A 51 -5.66 -1.41 -5.84
CA LEU A 51 -6.00 -2.68 -6.47
C LEU A 51 -5.29 -2.82 -7.83
N ARG A 52 -4.38 -3.77 -7.94
CA ARG A 52 -3.56 -4.01 -9.13
C ARG A 52 -3.17 -5.47 -9.27
N GLU A 53 -2.72 -5.81 -10.48
CA GLU A 53 -2.03 -7.08 -10.72
C GLU A 53 -0.57 -6.99 -10.27
N TYR A 54 -0.14 -8.01 -9.54
CA TYR A 54 1.24 -8.17 -9.10
C TYR A 54 1.81 -9.47 -9.63
N THR A 55 3.10 -9.47 -9.87
CA THR A 55 3.86 -10.67 -10.23
C THR A 55 5.07 -10.74 -9.32
N GLU A 56 5.15 -11.79 -8.53
CA GLU A 56 6.24 -12.03 -7.60
C GLU A 56 6.93 -13.35 -7.87
N THR A 57 8.18 -13.40 -7.52
CA THR A 57 8.99 -14.63 -7.63
C THR A 57 9.50 -15.00 -6.24
N HIS A 58 9.19 -16.23 -5.83
CA HIS A 58 9.53 -16.76 -4.53
C HIS A 58 10.37 -18.01 -4.65
N PHE A 59 11.34 -18.17 -3.75
CA PHE A 59 12.04 -19.43 -3.61
C PHE A 59 11.15 -20.42 -2.86
N PRO A 60 11.13 -21.71 -3.27
CA PRO A 60 10.38 -22.72 -2.57
C PRO A 60 10.98 -22.93 -1.18
N THR A 61 10.14 -22.85 -0.16
CA THR A 61 10.57 -22.96 1.24
C THR A 61 10.32 -24.36 1.83
N GLY A 62 9.44 -25.16 1.21
CA GLY A 62 8.95 -26.42 1.75
C GLY A 62 7.86 -26.25 2.82
N TYR A 63 7.57 -25.02 3.25
CA TYR A 63 6.46 -24.76 4.17
C TYR A 63 5.12 -24.74 3.42
N GLN A 64 4.03 -24.89 4.16
CA GLN A 64 2.68 -24.81 3.60
C GLN A 64 2.27 -23.36 3.26
N GLU A 65 2.91 -22.38 3.87
CA GLU A 65 2.63 -20.97 3.72
C GLU A 65 3.62 -20.29 2.79
N LEU A 66 3.09 -19.47 1.87
CA LEU A 66 3.87 -18.59 1.00
C LEU A 66 3.38 -17.16 1.17
N CYS A 67 4.19 -16.31 1.79
CA CYS A 67 3.84 -14.91 2.03
C CYS A 67 4.06 -14.07 0.78
N LEU A 68 2.99 -13.40 0.32
CA LEU A 68 3.02 -12.43 -0.76
C LEU A 68 3.22 -11.02 -0.20
N LYS A 69 3.77 -10.13 -1.03
CA LYS A 69 4.11 -8.77 -0.60
C LYS A 69 2.91 -7.84 -0.49
N GLN A 70 1.89 -8.07 -1.31
CA GLN A 70 0.72 -7.20 -1.35
C GLN A 70 -0.53 -7.95 -0.92
N TYR A 71 -1.37 -7.27 -0.16
CA TYR A 71 -2.64 -7.79 0.38
C TYR A 71 -3.60 -6.62 0.64
N PRO A 72 -4.94 -6.87 0.76
CA PRO A 72 -5.62 -8.16 0.69
C PRO A 72 -5.50 -8.80 -0.70
N ILE A 73 -5.37 -10.13 -0.74
CA ILE A 73 -5.42 -10.87 -2.00
C ILE A 73 -6.88 -10.94 -2.46
N ARG A 74 -7.14 -10.55 -3.71
CA ARG A 74 -8.47 -10.62 -4.31
C ARG A 74 -8.64 -11.85 -5.19
N GLU A 75 -7.59 -12.17 -5.93
CA GLU A 75 -7.57 -13.29 -6.86
C GLU A 75 -6.15 -13.76 -7.09
N VAL A 76 -5.96 -15.06 -7.23
CA VAL A 76 -4.70 -15.66 -7.67
C VAL A 76 -4.88 -16.18 -9.09
N MET A 77 -4.29 -15.47 -10.05
CA MET A 77 -4.41 -15.78 -11.48
C MET A 77 -3.60 -17.01 -11.89
N SER A 78 -2.40 -17.16 -11.35
CA SER A 78 -1.55 -18.32 -11.60
C SER A 78 -0.39 -18.42 -10.62
N VAL A 79 -0.02 -19.66 -10.32
CA VAL A 79 1.25 -20.01 -9.69
C VAL A 79 2.00 -20.90 -10.67
N GLU A 80 3.21 -20.54 -11.05
CA GLU A 80 4.03 -21.23 -12.04
C GLU A 80 5.37 -21.66 -11.45
N ASP A 81 5.73 -22.93 -11.66
CA ASP A 81 7.09 -23.42 -11.46
C ASP A 81 7.96 -22.99 -12.64
N THR A 82 8.86 -22.05 -12.42
CA THR A 82 9.70 -21.49 -13.49
C THR A 82 10.71 -22.47 -14.06
N GLY A 83 11.04 -23.53 -13.32
CA GLY A 83 12.01 -24.56 -13.76
C GLY A 83 11.44 -25.50 -14.82
N TYR A 84 10.14 -25.82 -14.72
CA TYR A 84 9.45 -26.67 -15.68
C TYR A 84 8.46 -25.90 -16.56
N HIS A 85 8.34 -24.58 -16.35
CA HIS A 85 7.34 -23.73 -17.03
C HIS A 85 5.91 -24.30 -16.91
N GLN A 86 5.63 -24.88 -15.75
CA GLN A 86 4.36 -25.55 -15.49
C GLN A 86 3.55 -24.73 -14.48
N LYS A 87 2.30 -24.41 -14.85
CA LYS A 87 1.33 -23.86 -13.92
C LYS A 87 0.88 -24.96 -12.94
N LEU A 88 0.81 -24.58 -11.67
CA LEU A 88 0.20 -25.42 -10.64
C LEU A 88 -1.32 -25.42 -10.80
N ASP A 89 -1.92 -26.55 -10.40
CA ASP A 89 -3.39 -26.66 -10.38
C ASP A 89 -3.96 -25.65 -9.37
N PRO A 90 -4.92 -24.80 -9.75
CA PRO A 90 -5.57 -23.88 -8.82
C PRO A 90 -6.21 -24.58 -7.60
N GLU A 91 -6.63 -25.83 -7.72
CA GLU A 91 -7.18 -26.60 -6.59
C GLU A 91 -6.10 -27.05 -5.57
N SER A 92 -4.82 -26.96 -5.93
CA SER A 92 -3.70 -27.35 -5.06
C SER A 92 -3.28 -26.28 -4.04
N TYR A 93 -3.87 -25.10 -4.10
CA TYR A 93 -3.58 -24.01 -3.18
C TYR A 93 -4.82 -23.15 -2.91
N SER A 94 -4.79 -22.45 -1.79
CA SER A 94 -5.80 -21.49 -1.40
C SER A 94 -5.14 -20.22 -0.86
N PHE A 95 -5.88 -19.17 -0.64
CA PHE A 95 -5.40 -17.96 0.02
C PHE A 95 -6.33 -17.53 1.14
N ALA A 96 -5.78 -16.81 2.13
CA ALA A 96 -6.57 -16.28 3.22
C ALA A 96 -7.39 -15.08 2.76
N ASP A 97 -8.71 -15.14 2.97
CA ASP A 97 -9.68 -14.10 2.61
C ASP A 97 -9.95 -13.15 3.82
N THR A 98 -9.02 -13.04 4.75
CA THR A 98 -9.18 -12.18 5.91
C THR A 98 -8.82 -10.72 5.66
N GLY A 99 -8.16 -10.44 4.56
CA GLY A 99 -7.68 -9.09 4.22
C GLY A 99 -6.45 -8.61 5.00
N ASP A 100 -6.08 -9.30 6.07
CA ASP A 100 -5.03 -8.86 6.99
C ASP A 100 -3.64 -9.38 6.62
N ILE A 101 -3.58 -10.47 5.86
CA ILE A 101 -2.33 -11.12 5.45
C ILE A 101 -2.37 -11.54 3.99
N GLY A 102 -1.21 -11.51 3.33
CA GLY A 102 -1.04 -11.98 1.96
C GLY A 102 -0.41 -13.38 1.96
N VAL A 103 -1.16 -14.42 2.30
CA VAL A 103 -0.62 -15.78 2.40
C VAL A 103 -1.36 -16.72 1.44
N LEU A 104 -0.57 -17.47 0.66
CA LEU A 104 -1.04 -18.63 -0.07
C LEU A 104 -0.72 -19.90 0.73
N PHE A 105 -1.69 -20.81 0.80
CA PHE A 105 -1.55 -22.09 1.46
C PHE A 105 -1.55 -23.23 0.45
N SER A 106 -0.68 -24.21 0.67
CA SER A 106 -0.69 -25.48 -0.05
C SER A 106 -0.52 -26.63 0.95
N ASP A 107 -1.47 -27.56 0.95
CA ASP A 107 -1.41 -28.70 1.87
C ASP A 107 -0.17 -29.58 1.64
N ALA A 108 0.28 -29.68 0.40
CA ALA A 108 1.50 -30.42 0.04
C ALA A 108 2.80 -29.67 0.37
N GLY A 109 2.70 -28.39 0.80
CA GLY A 109 3.83 -27.50 0.94
C GLY A 109 4.31 -26.94 -0.41
N TRP A 110 5.05 -25.82 -0.34
CA TRP A 110 5.63 -25.16 -1.50
C TRP A 110 6.98 -25.76 -1.84
N GLU A 111 6.97 -27.07 -2.13
CA GLU A 111 8.15 -27.80 -2.61
C GLU A 111 8.09 -27.90 -4.14
N LEU A 112 9.20 -27.57 -4.79
CA LEU A 112 9.36 -27.90 -6.20
C LEU A 112 9.83 -29.33 -6.32
N ARG A 113 9.09 -30.19 -7.01
CA ARG A 113 9.46 -31.58 -7.23
C ARG A 113 10.88 -31.68 -7.78
N GLY A 114 11.71 -32.49 -7.13
CA GLY A 114 13.13 -32.64 -7.46
C GLY A 114 14.07 -31.65 -6.76
N TYR A 115 13.57 -30.71 -5.96
CA TYR A 115 14.40 -29.93 -5.05
C TYR A 115 14.71 -30.78 -3.81
N ARG A 116 15.90 -31.38 -3.79
CA ARG A 116 16.44 -31.94 -2.56
C ARG A 116 17.51 -31.02 -2.02
N SER A 117 17.25 -30.45 -0.87
CA SER A 117 18.26 -29.70 -0.11
C SER A 117 19.44 -30.64 0.16
N GLY A 118 20.63 -30.33 -0.33
CA GLY A 118 21.85 -31.06 -0.02
C GLY A 118 22.71 -31.58 -1.18
N LEU A 119 22.24 -31.48 -2.43
CA LEU A 119 23.11 -31.77 -3.58
C LEU A 119 23.54 -30.46 -4.23
N ALA A 120 24.63 -29.90 -3.75
CA ALA A 120 25.17 -28.58 -4.07
C ALA A 120 25.67 -28.37 -5.51
N ASN A 121 25.54 -29.33 -6.40
CA ASN A 121 26.23 -29.29 -7.70
C ASN A 121 25.33 -29.18 -8.93
N ASP A 122 24.02 -29.03 -8.73
CA ASP A 122 23.11 -28.85 -9.87
C ASP A 122 22.70 -27.38 -10.01
N LEU A 123 23.47 -26.65 -10.79
CA LEU A 123 23.23 -25.23 -11.09
C LEU A 123 21.87 -24.96 -11.76
N THR A 124 21.25 -25.99 -12.34
CA THR A 124 19.91 -25.87 -12.93
C THR A 124 18.81 -25.69 -11.89
N ARG A 125 19.08 -26.04 -10.61
CA ARG A 125 18.14 -25.93 -9.49
C ARG A 125 18.11 -24.55 -8.84
N ILE A 126 19.18 -23.76 -9.01
CA ILE A 126 19.29 -22.41 -8.42
C ILE A 126 18.27 -21.45 -9.05
N ASN A 127 17.82 -21.73 -10.26
CA ASN A 127 16.88 -20.87 -10.99
C ASN A 127 15.41 -21.34 -10.90
N ARG A 128 15.09 -22.37 -10.13
CA ARG A 128 13.69 -22.77 -9.93
C ARG A 128 13.06 -21.92 -8.86
N CYS A 129 12.03 -21.22 -9.24
CA CYS A 129 11.25 -20.35 -8.39
C CYS A 129 9.76 -20.58 -8.65
N LEU A 130 8.95 -20.17 -7.70
CA LEU A 130 7.51 -20.03 -7.86
C LEU A 130 7.23 -18.61 -8.34
N LYS A 131 6.65 -18.47 -9.53
CA LYS A 131 6.16 -17.20 -10.03
C LYS A 131 4.68 -17.11 -9.77
N VAL A 132 4.27 -16.18 -8.91
CA VAL A 132 2.87 -15.95 -8.54
C VAL A 132 2.38 -14.70 -9.24
N LYS A 133 1.29 -14.83 -10.01
CA LYS A 133 0.55 -13.71 -10.60
C LYS A 133 -0.79 -13.62 -9.88
N TYR A 134 -1.07 -12.47 -9.28
CA TYR A 134 -2.25 -12.28 -8.44
C TYR A 134 -2.72 -10.83 -8.47
N GLN A 135 -3.97 -10.60 -8.07
CA GLN A 135 -4.54 -9.28 -7.86
C GLN A 135 -4.68 -9.03 -6.36
N ALA A 136 -4.24 -7.87 -5.90
CA ALA A 136 -4.31 -7.49 -4.49
C ALA A 136 -4.48 -5.97 -4.33
N GLY A 137 -4.92 -5.56 -3.15
CA GLY A 137 -5.12 -4.17 -2.77
C GLY A 137 -6.59 -3.81 -2.62
N TYR A 138 -6.84 -2.52 -2.55
CA TYR A 138 -8.14 -1.89 -2.32
C TYR A 138 -8.58 -1.08 -3.52
N VAL A 139 -9.88 -0.99 -3.74
CA VAL A 139 -10.48 0.01 -4.64
C VAL A 139 -10.35 1.37 -3.96
N LEU A 140 -9.52 2.24 -4.53
CA LEU A 140 -9.29 3.57 -3.98
C LEU A 140 -10.51 4.48 -4.21
N PRO A 141 -10.76 5.51 -3.35
CA PRO A 141 -11.88 6.42 -3.50
C PRO A 141 -11.98 7.09 -4.88
N LYS A 142 -10.85 7.37 -5.52
CA LYS A 142 -10.80 7.96 -6.87
C LYS A 142 -11.18 6.98 -7.99
N ASP A 143 -11.07 5.68 -7.74
CA ASP A 143 -11.32 4.60 -8.70
C ASP A 143 -12.69 3.92 -8.44
N ALA A 144 -13.42 4.40 -7.44
CA ALA A 144 -14.71 3.86 -7.05
C ALA A 144 -15.76 4.03 -8.16
N THR A 145 -16.55 2.98 -8.37
CA THR A 145 -17.72 2.97 -9.25
C THR A 145 -18.93 2.43 -8.51
N GLU A 146 -20.13 2.50 -9.09
CA GLU A 146 -21.33 1.90 -8.51
C GLU A 146 -21.22 0.38 -8.36
N GLU A 147 -20.52 -0.29 -9.29
CA GLU A 147 -20.30 -1.74 -9.26
C GLU A 147 -19.15 -2.15 -8.32
N HIS A 148 -18.15 -1.27 -8.19
CA HIS A 148 -16.98 -1.48 -7.34
C HIS A 148 -16.77 -0.28 -6.43
N PRO A 149 -17.49 -0.22 -5.29
CA PRO A 149 -17.33 0.87 -4.34
C PRO A 149 -15.94 0.87 -3.70
N ALA A 150 -15.50 2.04 -3.23
CA ALA A 150 -14.25 2.16 -2.49
C ALA A 150 -14.30 1.29 -1.24
N ASP A 151 -13.24 0.53 -1.01
CA ASP A 151 -13.08 -0.34 0.16
C ASP A 151 -11.76 -0.09 0.92
N LEU A 152 -11.03 1.00 0.57
CA LEU A 152 -9.87 1.43 1.33
C LEU A 152 -10.28 1.76 2.78
N PRO A 153 -9.62 1.21 3.81
CA PRO A 153 -9.90 1.50 5.20
C PRO A 153 -9.94 3.01 5.52
N TYR A 154 -10.92 3.43 6.30
CA TYR A 154 -11.13 4.86 6.62
C TYR A 154 -10.00 5.47 7.45
N ASP A 155 -9.32 4.69 8.27
CA ASP A 155 -8.16 5.13 9.04
C ASP A 155 -6.99 5.54 8.13
N LEU A 156 -6.74 4.80 7.04
CA LEU A 156 -5.77 5.18 6.00
C LEU A 156 -6.19 6.46 5.27
N GLN A 157 -7.46 6.59 4.91
CA GLN A 157 -7.96 7.83 4.29
C GLN A 157 -7.81 9.01 5.25
N TYR A 158 -8.17 8.82 6.52
CA TYR A 158 -8.13 9.87 7.53
C TYR A 158 -6.71 10.39 7.81
N ILE A 159 -5.71 9.51 7.88
CA ILE A 159 -4.32 9.98 8.06
C ILE A 159 -3.82 10.77 6.84
N VAL A 160 -4.27 10.43 5.61
CA VAL A 160 -3.98 11.28 4.44
C VAL A 160 -4.58 12.66 4.62
N TRP A 161 -5.85 12.76 5.06
CA TRP A 161 -6.49 14.06 5.28
C TRP A 161 -5.76 14.89 6.33
N GLN A 162 -5.36 14.29 7.45
CA GLN A 162 -4.59 14.96 8.50
C GLN A 162 -3.23 15.45 7.97
N MET A 163 -2.51 14.63 7.22
CA MET A 163 -1.22 15.02 6.65
C MET A 163 -1.36 16.17 5.65
N VAL A 164 -2.36 16.12 4.78
CA VAL A 164 -2.64 17.20 3.83
C VAL A 164 -3.03 18.47 4.56
N GLN A 165 -3.93 18.39 5.56
CA GLN A 165 -4.35 19.56 6.35
C GLN A 165 -3.17 20.20 7.09
N GLN A 166 -2.28 19.42 7.69
CA GLN A 166 -1.09 19.92 8.35
C GLN A 166 -0.21 20.71 7.38
N GLN A 167 0.12 20.14 6.22
CA GLN A 167 0.94 20.79 5.22
C GLN A 167 0.27 22.03 4.62
N TRP A 168 -1.05 21.95 4.38
CA TRP A 168 -1.85 23.06 3.90
C TRP A 168 -1.83 24.25 4.88
N ASN A 169 -2.02 23.97 6.17
CA ASN A 169 -2.00 24.99 7.21
C ASN A 169 -0.62 25.63 7.37
N LEU A 170 0.46 24.84 7.32
CA LEU A 170 1.83 25.34 7.37
C LEU A 170 2.13 26.26 6.16
N ALA A 171 1.68 25.89 4.97
CA ALA A 171 1.88 26.71 3.77
C ALA A 171 1.12 28.02 3.83
N ASN A 172 -0.15 28.00 4.24
CA ASN A 172 -1.01 29.19 4.29
C ASN A 172 -0.64 30.16 5.40
N ASN A 173 -0.14 29.67 6.51
CA ASN A 173 0.31 30.51 7.65
C ASN A 173 1.75 31.02 7.49
N GLY A 174 2.38 30.76 6.34
CA GLY A 174 3.79 31.14 6.12
C GLY A 174 4.79 30.46 7.05
N ALA A 175 4.37 29.32 7.66
CA ALA A 175 5.11 28.63 8.70
C ALA A 175 6.07 27.57 8.17
N ASN A 176 6.22 27.42 6.86
CA ASN A 176 7.17 26.48 6.28
C ASN A 176 8.60 26.80 6.73
N GLY A 177 9.18 25.88 7.52
CA GLY A 177 10.51 26.05 8.09
C GLY A 177 10.59 26.85 9.39
N LEU A 178 9.45 27.31 9.95
CA LEU A 178 9.39 27.96 11.25
C LEU A 178 8.90 27.00 12.33
N ALA A 179 9.67 26.81 13.38
CA ALA A 179 9.25 26.01 14.54
C ALA A 179 8.35 26.80 15.49
N ALA A 180 8.52 28.11 15.56
CA ALA A 180 7.71 29.00 16.38
C ALA A 180 7.76 30.43 15.83
N PHE A 181 6.68 31.17 16.05
CA PHE A 181 6.58 32.59 15.71
C PHE A 181 5.91 33.33 16.89
N SER A 182 6.45 34.45 17.29
CA SER A 182 5.92 35.24 18.40
C SER A 182 5.84 36.72 18.00
N ILE A 183 4.67 37.32 18.19
CA ILE A 183 4.48 38.76 18.07
C ILE A 183 3.78 39.26 19.34
N SER A 184 4.43 40.13 20.08
CA SER A 184 3.93 40.72 21.33
C SER A 184 3.53 39.60 22.33
N ASP A 185 2.27 39.53 22.73
CA ASP A 185 1.78 38.58 23.75
C ASP A 185 1.25 37.28 23.12
N VAL A 186 1.36 37.11 21.79
CA VAL A 186 0.87 35.89 21.06
C VAL A 186 2.06 35.13 20.54
N SER A 187 2.18 33.88 20.97
CA SER A 187 3.17 32.92 20.44
C SER A 187 2.47 31.76 19.73
N TRP A 188 3.02 31.37 18.58
CA TRP A 188 2.55 30.27 17.77
C TRP A 188 3.67 29.23 17.69
N THR A 189 3.35 28.00 18.05
CA THR A 189 4.27 26.86 17.88
C THR A 189 3.73 25.95 16.81
N PHE A 190 4.55 25.57 15.86
CA PHE A 190 4.18 24.67 14.76
C PHE A 190 4.81 23.32 14.99
N ASP A 191 3.97 22.29 15.03
CA ASP A 191 4.44 20.91 15.07
C ASP A 191 4.69 20.41 13.65
N HIS A 192 5.93 20.07 13.34
CA HIS A 192 6.35 19.50 12.07
C HIS A 192 6.42 17.97 12.12
N ALA A 193 6.29 17.38 13.32
CA ALA A 193 6.27 15.94 13.47
C ALA A 193 4.90 15.36 13.07
N LEU A 194 4.89 14.13 12.57
CA LEU A 194 3.65 13.39 12.42
C LEU A 194 3.04 13.15 13.80
N SER A 195 1.72 13.33 13.91
CA SER A 195 1.02 13.03 15.16
C SER A 195 1.22 11.56 15.55
N GLU A 196 1.23 11.27 16.85
CA GLU A 196 1.34 9.90 17.37
C GLU A 196 0.25 8.99 16.78
N GLN A 197 -0.95 9.54 16.52
CA GLN A 197 -2.05 8.81 15.90
C GLN A 197 -1.73 8.40 14.46
N VAL A 198 -1.19 9.31 13.64
CA VAL A 198 -0.76 9.01 12.27
C VAL A 198 0.32 7.92 12.28
N GLN A 199 1.30 8.04 13.18
CA GLN A 199 2.36 7.06 13.31
C GLN A 199 1.84 5.68 13.75
N ALA A 200 0.86 5.63 14.66
CA ALA A 200 0.25 4.38 15.12
C ALA A 200 -0.47 3.65 13.97
N VAL A 201 -1.25 4.37 13.15
CA VAL A 201 -1.91 3.79 11.99
C VAL A 201 -0.89 3.30 10.96
N ILE A 202 0.15 4.09 10.63
CA ILE A 202 1.21 3.65 9.72
C ILE A 202 1.85 2.34 10.21
N ASN A 203 2.15 2.24 11.51
CA ASN A 203 2.77 1.05 12.10
C ASN A 203 1.84 -0.18 12.01
N GLN A 204 0.53 0.00 12.14
CA GLN A 204 -0.45 -1.09 12.01
C GLN A 204 -0.46 -1.70 10.59
N TYR A 205 -0.30 -0.85 9.56
CA TYR A 205 -0.28 -1.29 8.17
C TYR A 205 1.12 -1.64 7.64
N MET A 206 2.15 -1.45 8.46
CA MET A 206 3.52 -1.76 8.05
C MET A 206 3.70 -3.25 7.79
N ARG A 207 4.27 -3.58 6.63
CA ARG A 207 4.65 -4.95 6.33
C ARG A 207 5.97 -5.28 7.03
N TRP A 208 5.92 -6.25 7.92
CA TRP A 208 7.11 -6.86 8.52
C TRP A 208 7.67 -7.87 7.53
N THR A 209 8.88 -7.64 7.05
CA THR A 209 9.61 -8.54 6.13
C THR A 209 10.31 -9.64 6.87
#